data_58f7a1413364bed2a534e458b688b02f
#
_entry.id   58f7a1413364bed2a534e458b688b02f
#
_cell.length_a   1.000
_cell.length_b   1.000
_cell.length_c   1.000
_cell.angle_alpha   90.00
_cell.angle_beta   90.00
_cell.angle_gamma   90.00
#
_symmetry.space_group_name_H-M   'P 1'
#
loop_
_entity.id
_entity.type
_entity.pdbx_description
1 polymer ?
#
loop_
_entity_poly.entity_id
_entity_poly.type
_entity_poly.pdbx_seq_one_letter_code
_entity_poly.pdbx_strand_id
1 'polypeptide(L)'
;MAIKRPEPELLRNIPLKFVRERVSGHGRKEVDHQIPLIPFIDFLIVLVIFLLMSFSASGELVAQQPTITMPDAENTQQIEISPIIAVDERVITLDGTRVADTQTQGQSAQVDRIEPLIQGLEAEKRKWETIHPSEPFAGQVIVQADRNIDFRVVKKVMFSAAAAGYGNVSFAVNQREQ
;
A
#
# COMPACT_ATOMS: atom_id res chain seq x y z
N MET A 1 34.68 61.87 68.12
CA MET A 1 35.05 61.35 66.78
C MET A 1 33.80 60.98 66.04
N ALA A 2 33.44 61.77 65.01
CA ALA A 2 32.22 61.47 64.22
C ALA A 2 32.67 60.57 63.06
N ILE A 3 32.02 59.35 63.01
CA ILE A 3 32.23 58.39 61.94
C ILE A 3 31.51 58.96 60.70
N LYS A 4 32.26 59.42 59.72
CA LYS A 4 31.75 59.86 58.42
C LYS A 4 31.26 58.64 57.66
N ARG A 5 29.98 58.55 57.44
CA ARG A 5 29.37 57.48 56.57
C ARG A 5 29.87 57.66 55.15
N PRO A 6 30.40 56.64 54.50
CA PRO A 6 30.77 56.79 53.08
C PRO A 6 29.51 57.06 52.29
N GLU A 7 29.51 58.15 51.53
CA GLU A 7 28.45 58.44 50.58
C GLU A 7 28.36 57.35 49.48
N PRO A 8 27.20 57.02 48.98
CA PRO A 8 27.02 56.00 47.96
C PRO A 8 27.40 56.47 46.56
N GLU A 9 28.68 56.84 46.41
CA GLU A 9 29.18 57.27 45.10
C GLU A 9 29.62 56.13 44.18
N LEU A 10 29.67 54.87 44.72
CA LEU A 10 30.19 53.72 43.93
C LEU A 10 29.28 53.27 42.81
N LEU A 11 28.03 53.66 42.78
CA LEU A 11 27.08 53.23 41.74
C LEU A 11 26.72 54.33 40.73
N ARG A 12 27.24 55.56 40.92
CA ARG A 12 26.85 56.72 40.11
C ARG A 12 27.60 56.77 38.76
N ASN A 13 28.72 56.08 38.60
CA ASN A 13 29.52 56.08 37.39
C ASN A 13 29.49 54.78 36.57
N ILE A 14 28.63 53.85 36.91
CA ILE A 14 28.47 52.69 36.07
C ILE A 14 27.45 53.02 34.96
N PRO A 15 27.87 53.08 33.68
CA PRO A 15 26.91 53.39 32.60
C PRO A 15 25.96 52.19 32.40
N LEU A 16 24.86 52.20 33.13
CA LEU A 16 23.82 51.20 33.03
C LEU A 16 23.09 51.21 31.68
N LYS A 17 23.55 52.01 30.71
CA LYS A 17 23.00 52.03 29.35
C LYS A 17 22.99 50.64 28.72
N PHE A 18 24.06 49.88 28.90
CA PHE A 18 24.16 48.51 28.35
C PHE A 18 23.16 47.54 28.97
N VAL A 19 22.92 47.66 30.26
CA VAL A 19 21.92 46.80 30.94
C VAL A 19 20.53 47.25 30.59
N ARG A 20 20.29 48.56 30.50
CA ARG A 20 18.98 49.11 30.13
C ARG A 20 18.62 48.78 28.68
N GLU A 21 19.54 48.77 27.76
CA GLU A 21 19.30 48.35 26.36
C GLU A 21 18.99 46.85 26.24
N ARG A 22 19.62 46.02 27.07
CA ARG A 22 19.29 44.59 27.09
C ARG A 22 17.94 44.27 27.75
N VAL A 23 17.57 44.99 28.78
CA VAL A 23 16.32 44.78 29.53
C VAL A 23 15.13 45.42 28.82
N SER A 24 15.33 46.55 28.12
CA SER A 24 14.23 47.20 27.39
C SER A 24 13.84 46.54 26.07
N GLY A 25 14.41 45.38 25.73
CA GLY A 25 13.92 44.54 24.66
C GLY A 25 14.09 45.06 23.23
N HIS A 26 14.88 46.15 23.05
CA HIS A 26 15.12 46.71 21.72
C HIS A 26 16.09 45.90 20.84
N GLY A 27 16.39 44.68 21.25
CA GLY A 27 17.25 43.77 20.51
C GLY A 27 16.58 42.46 20.10
N ARG A 28 15.28 42.34 20.30
CA ARG A 28 14.57 41.24 19.62
C ARG A 28 14.43 41.61 18.15
N LYS A 29 15.37 41.08 17.33
CA LYS A 29 15.07 40.91 15.91
C LYS A 29 13.76 40.16 15.90
N GLU A 30 12.69 40.76 15.43
CA GLU A 30 11.55 40.01 14.96
C GLU A 30 12.12 39.04 13.93
N VAL A 31 12.21 37.77 14.33
CA VAL A 31 12.45 36.71 13.38
C VAL A 31 11.12 36.66 12.63
N ASP A 32 11.10 37.38 11.51
CA ASP A 32 10.01 37.27 10.55
C ASP A 32 9.93 35.77 10.15
N HIS A 33 9.04 35.08 10.81
CA HIS A 33 8.73 33.68 10.52
C HIS A 33 7.86 33.58 9.27
N GLN A 34 8.23 34.31 8.23
CA GLN A 34 7.71 34.03 6.90
C GLN A 34 8.32 32.68 6.51
N ILE A 35 7.53 31.62 6.73
CA ILE A 35 7.85 30.30 6.18
C ILE A 35 7.94 30.50 4.67
N PRO A 36 9.07 30.24 4.02
CA PRO A 36 9.19 30.40 2.58
C PRO A 36 8.30 29.33 1.91
N LEU A 37 7.06 29.71 1.60
CA LEU A 37 6.07 28.80 1.01
C LEU A 37 6.53 28.29 -0.35
N ILE A 38 7.27 29.12 -1.10
CA ILE A 38 7.73 28.77 -2.46
C ILE A 38 8.64 27.53 -2.47
N PRO A 39 9.74 27.44 -1.68
CA PRO A 39 10.55 26.23 -1.61
C PRO A 39 9.80 25.03 -1.04
N PHE A 40 8.81 25.26 -0.17
CA PHE A 40 8.01 24.19 0.39
C PHE A 40 7.05 23.57 -0.65
N ILE A 41 6.44 24.41 -1.48
CA ILE A 41 5.58 23.96 -2.58
C ILE A 41 6.41 23.18 -3.61
N ASP A 42 7.59 23.66 -3.96
CA ASP A 42 8.49 22.97 -4.89
C ASP A 42 8.88 21.58 -4.39
N PHE A 43 9.26 21.49 -3.11
CA PHE A 43 9.54 20.20 -2.47
C PHE A 43 8.33 19.25 -2.51
N LEU A 44 7.13 19.76 -2.23
CA LEU A 44 5.91 18.94 -2.29
C LEU A 44 5.61 18.45 -3.70
N ILE A 45 5.78 19.30 -4.72
CA ILE A 45 5.56 18.91 -6.12
C ILE A 45 6.56 17.83 -6.53
N VAL A 46 7.83 17.98 -6.22
CA VAL A 46 8.86 16.98 -6.51
C VAL A 46 8.54 15.65 -5.81
N LEU A 47 8.10 15.70 -4.54
CA LEU A 47 7.73 14.51 -3.77
C LEU A 47 6.50 13.81 -4.38
N VAL A 48 5.48 14.56 -4.80
CA VAL A 48 4.29 14.00 -5.46
C VAL A 48 4.67 13.37 -6.80
N ILE A 49 5.48 14.04 -7.62
CA ILE A 49 5.95 13.49 -8.90
C ILE A 49 6.78 12.23 -8.66
N PHE A 50 7.67 12.22 -7.67
CA PHE A 50 8.45 11.05 -7.30
C PHE A 50 7.56 9.87 -6.89
N LEU A 51 6.54 10.11 -6.04
CA LEU A 51 5.58 9.09 -5.66
C LEU A 51 4.79 8.57 -6.85
N LEU A 52 4.32 9.46 -7.74
CA LEU A 52 3.61 9.06 -8.96
C LEU A 52 4.50 8.24 -9.89
N MET A 53 5.76 8.62 -10.07
CA MET A 53 6.72 7.84 -10.89
C MET A 53 7.03 6.49 -10.24
N SER A 54 7.22 6.44 -8.92
CA SER A 54 7.43 5.19 -8.19
C SER A 54 6.23 4.25 -8.29
N PHE A 55 5.01 4.79 -8.25
CA PHE A 55 3.78 4.03 -8.45
C PHE A 55 3.59 3.57 -9.90
N SER A 56 3.96 4.40 -10.87
CA SER A 56 3.84 4.09 -12.30
C SER A 56 4.90 3.10 -12.79
N ALA A 57 6.10 3.11 -12.19
CA ALA A 57 7.15 2.16 -12.52
C ALA A 57 6.85 0.72 -12.07
N SER A 58 5.96 0.59 -11.08
CA SER A 58 5.50 -0.71 -10.57
C SER A 58 4.30 -1.22 -11.34
N GLY A 59 4.16 -1.14 -12.62
CA GLY A 59 3.01 -1.59 -13.45
C GLY A 59 2.22 -2.84 -12.99
N GLU A 60 2.42 -3.25 -11.75
CA GLU A 60 1.78 -4.33 -11.03
C GLU A 60 0.51 -3.83 -10.34
N LEU A 61 -0.57 -3.75 -11.12
CA LEU A 61 -1.93 -3.64 -10.57
C LEU A 61 -2.35 -4.92 -9.80
N VAL A 62 -1.50 -5.93 -9.82
CA VAL A 62 -1.68 -7.17 -9.07
C VAL A 62 -0.86 -7.05 -7.79
N ALA A 63 -1.52 -6.86 -6.65
CA ALA A 63 -0.88 -6.91 -5.35
C ALA A 63 -0.21 -8.29 -5.17
N GLN A 64 1.08 -8.37 -5.47
CA GLN A 64 1.85 -9.59 -5.23
C GLN A 64 1.86 -9.86 -3.73
N GLN A 65 1.30 -10.97 -3.33
CA GLN A 65 1.49 -11.44 -1.96
C GLN A 65 2.96 -11.85 -1.80
N PRO A 66 3.69 -11.27 -0.83
CA PRO A 66 5.15 -11.47 -0.71
C PRO A 66 5.56 -12.93 -0.46
N THR A 67 4.60 -13.80 -0.19
CA THR A 67 4.79 -15.23 0.09
C THR A 67 4.67 -16.12 -1.17
N ILE A 68 4.24 -15.57 -2.31
CA ILE A 68 3.98 -16.37 -3.53
C ILE A 68 5.13 -16.20 -4.53
N THR A 69 5.83 -17.28 -4.83
CA THR A 69 6.79 -17.33 -5.95
C THR A 69 6.06 -17.78 -7.20
N MET A 70 5.78 -16.84 -8.12
CA MET A 70 5.05 -17.14 -9.36
C MET A 70 5.91 -17.92 -10.35
N PRO A 71 5.34 -18.87 -11.10
CA PRO A 71 6.02 -19.56 -12.18
C PRO A 71 6.31 -18.62 -13.36
N ASP A 72 7.39 -18.89 -14.10
CA ASP A 72 7.77 -18.15 -15.29
C ASP A 72 6.98 -18.61 -16.52
N ALA A 73 6.51 -17.69 -17.36
CA ALA A 73 5.84 -17.99 -18.62
C ALA A 73 6.43 -17.21 -19.79
N GLU A 74 6.41 -17.83 -20.96
CA GLU A 74 6.93 -17.24 -22.20
C GLU A 74 5.92 -16.31 -22.90
N ASN A 75 4.61 -16.54 -22.68
CA ASN A 75 3.53 -15.73 -23.26
C ASN A 75 2.73 -15.04 -22.14
N THR A 76 2.75 -13.72 -22.10
CA THR A 76 1.97 -12.91 -21.18
C THR A 76 0.90 -12.10 -21.93
N GLN A 77 -0.35 -12.17 -21.49
CA GLN A 77 -1.44 -11.29 -21.96
C GLN A 77 -1.65 -10.15 -20.97
N GLN A 78 -2.08 -9.01 -21.50
CA GLN A 78 -2.41 -7.86 -20.65
C GLN A 78 -3.60 -8.20 -19.74
N ILE A 79 -3.45 -7.94 -18.45
CA ILE A 79 -4.44 -8.30 -17.42
C ILE A 79 -5.51 -7.21 -17.38
N GLU A 80 -6.78 -7.58 -17.59
CA GLU A 80 -7.93 -6.72 -17.33
C GLU A 80 -8.28 -6.76 -15.82
N ILE A 81 -9.06 -5.78 -15.35
CA ILE A 81 -9.51 -5.71 -13.94
C ILE A 81 -10.44 -6.89 -13.66
N SER A 82 -9.92 -7.91 -13.02
CA SER A 82 -10.60 -9.18 -12.73
C SER A 82 -10.28 -9.63 -11.30
N PRO A 83 -11.17 -10.35 -10.61
CA PRO A 83 -10.90 -10.87 -9.26
C PRO A 83 -9.66 -11.78 -9.26
N ILE A 84 -8.87 -11.67 -8.20
CA ILE A 84 -7.60 -12.40 -8.06
C ILE A 84 -7.74 -13.48 -7.00
N ILE A 85 -7.50 -14.72 -7.38
CA ILE A 85 -7.39 -15.84 -6.44
C ILE A 85 -5.91 -16.14 -6.23
N ALA A 86 -5.41 -15.90 -5.03
CA ALA A 86 -4.04 -16.26 -4.70
C ALA A 86 -4.01 -17.54 -3.86
N VAL A 87 -3.17 -18.49 -4.26
CA VAL A 87 -2.99 -19.80 -3.64
C VAL A 87 -1.56 -19.90 -3.12
N ASP A 88 -1.43 -19.79 -1.79
CA ASP A 88 -0.18 -19.97 -1.04
C ASP A 88 -0.14 -21.37 -0.41
N GLU A 89 1.00 -21.78 0.13
CA GLU A 89 1.18 -23.09 0.82
C GLU A 89 0.21 -23.31 1.98
N ARG A 90 -0.33 -22.25 2.57
CA ARG A 90 -1.18 -22.32 3.78
C ARG A 90 -2.61 -21.90 3.52
N VAL A 91 -2.81 -20.90 2.68
CA VAL A 91 -4.10 -20.23 2.53
C VAL A 91 -4.46 -19.98 1.07
N ILE A 92 -5.76 -20.00 0.79
CA ILE A 92 -6.34 -19.53 -0.47
C ILE A 92 -7.03 -18.22 -0.16
N THR A 93 -6.73 -17.18 -0.92
CA THR A 93 -7.33 -15.85 -0.75
C THR A 93 -8.03 -15.41 -2.03
N LEU A 94 -9.10 -14.64 -1.89
CA LEU A 94 -9.81 -13.94 -2.95
C LEU A 94 -9.68 -12.44 -2.69
N ASP A 95 -9.05 -11.71 -3.59
CA ASP A 95 -8.77 -10.26 -3.45
C ASP A 95 -8.16 -9.91 -2.08
N GLY A 96 -7.22 -10.73 -1.61
CA GLY A 96 -6.56 -10.58 -0.31
C GLY A 96 -7.35 -11.08 0.90
N THR A 97 -8.62 -11.46 0.73
CA THR A 97 -9.44 -12.02 1.81
C THR A 97 -9.30 -13.55 1.86
N ARG A 98 -8.94 -14.09 3.03
CA ARG A 98 -8.80 -15.54 3.23
C ARG A 98 -10.16 -16.23 3.06
N VAL A 99 -10.21 -17.26 2.20
CA VAL A 99 -11.41 -18.04 1.91
C VAL A 99 -11.28 -19.52 2.28
N ALA A 100 -10.06 -20.10 2.22
CA ALA A 100 -9.87 -21.50 2.57
C ALA A 100 -8.41 -21.79 2.98
N ASP A 101 -8.16 -22.98 3.56
CA ASP A 101 -6.84 -23.51 3.85
C ASP A 101 -6.37 -24.45 2.76
N THR A 102 -5.19 -24.18 2.20
CA THR A 102 -4.58 -24.99 1.13
C THR A 102 -4.29 -26.41 1.57
N GLN A 103 -3.80 -26.60 2.80
CA GLN A 103 -3.47 -27.93 3.33
C GLN A 103 -4.68 -28.83 3.44
N THR A 104 -5.81 -28.31 3.91
CA THR A 104 -7.07 -29.07 4.00
C THR A 104 -7.54 -29.50 2.62
N GLN A 105 -7.39 -28.63 1.63
CA GLN A 105 -7.78 -28.92 0.25
C GLN A 105 -6.84 -29.91 -0.45
N GLY A 106 -5.55 -29.94 -0.08
CA GLY A 106 -4.56 -30.88 -0.62
C GLY A 106 -4.76 -32.32 -0.15
N GLN A 107 -5.34 -32.52 1.03
CA GLN A 107 -5.48 -33.87 1.64
C GLN A 107 -6.59 -34.72 1.00
N SER A 108 -7.65 -34.12 0.46
CA SER A 108 -8.70 -34.89 -0.19
C SER A 108 -8.32 -35.26 -1.63
N ALA A 109 -8.42 -36.55 -1.96
CA ALA A 109 -8.09 -37.06 -3.30
C ALA A 109 -9.17 -36.68 -4.35
N GLN A 110 -10.39 -36.35 -3.92
CA GLN A 110 -11.45 -35.93 -4.80
C GLN A 110 -11.32 -34.45 -5.18
N VAL A 111 -11.72 -34.12 -6.41
CA VAL A 111 -11.82 -32.74 -6.88
C VAL A 111 -13.11 -32.13 -6.35
N ASP A 112 -13.12 -31.80 -5.05
CA ASP A 112 -14.25 -31.17 -4.39
C ASP A 112 -14.30 -29.68 -4.64
N ARG A 113 -15.48 -29.09 -4.57
CA ARG A 113 -15.70 -27.66 -4.68
C ARG A 113 -15.27 -26.98 -3.38
N ILE A 114 -14.68 -25.79 -3.49
CA ILE A 114 -14.35 -24.95 -2.35
C ILE A 114 -15.51 -23.96 -2.15
N GLU A 115 -16.51 -24.36 -1.37
CA GLU A 115 -17.74 -23.58 -1.18
C GLU A 115 -17.51 -22.13 -0.75
N PRO A 116 -16.60 -21.81 0.21
CA PRO A 116 -16.32 -20.41 0.57
C PRO A 116 -15.76 -19.58 -0.60
N LEU A 117 -14.98 -20.20 -1.49
CA LEU A 117 -14.46 -19.54 -2.68
C LEU A 117 -15.58 -19.25 -3.69
N ILE A 118 -16.50 -20.20 -3.89
CA ILE A 118 -17.65 -20.02 -4.77
C ILE A 118 -18.52 -18.86 -4.28
N GLN A 119 -18.86 -18.85 -2.98
CA GLN A 119 -19.67 -17.77 -2.39
C GLN A 119 -18.99 -16.39 -2.53
N GLY A 120 -17.67 -16.32 -2.33
CA GLY A 120 -16.91 -15.10 -2.54
C GLY A 120 -16.97 -14.61 -3.98
N LEU A 121 -16.73 -15.50 -4.94
CA LEU A 121 -16.76 -15.19 -6.37
C LEU A 121 -18.16 -14.79 -6.84
N GLU A 122 -19.22 -15.46 -6.36
CA GLU A 122 -20.59 -15.06 -6.66
C GLU A 122 -20.95 -13.69 -6.07
N ALA A 123 -20.39 -13.34 -4.92
CA ALA A 123 -20.57 -12.00 -4.35
C ALA A 123 -19.89 -10.93 -5.23
N GLU A 124 -18.66 -11.18 -5.71
CA GLU A 124 -17.98 -10.29 -6.64
C GLU A 124 -18.73 -10.16 -7.98
N LYS A 125 -19.23 -11.27 -8.52
CA LYS A 125 -20.05 -11.25 -9.72
C LYS A 125 -21.31 -10.38 -9.55
N ARG A 126 -22.05 -10.53 -8.44
CA ARG A 126 -23.22 -9.69 -8.15
C ARG A 126 -22.89 -8.22 -8.02
N LYS A 127 -21.75 -7.87 -7.41
CA LYS A 127 -21.28 -6.48 -7.35
C LYS A 127 -21.01 -5.94 -8.76
N TRP A 128 -20.32 -6.72 -9.59
CA TRP A 128 -20.00 -6.34 -10.96
C TRP A 128 -21.29 -6.09 -11.78
N GLU A 129 -22.25 -7.02 -11.74
CA GLU A 129 -23.56 -6.92 -12.43
C GLU A 129 -24.37 -5.69 -11.95
N THR A 130 -24.23 -5.30 -10.67
CA THR A 130 -24.89 -4.11 -10.12
C THR A 130 -24.27 -2.82 -10.65
N ILE A 131 -22.95 -2.81 -10.84
CA ILE A 131 -22.22 -1.62 -11.31
C ILE A 131 -22.32 -1.48 -12.83
N HIS A 132 -22.37 -2.62 -13.56
CA HIS A 132 -22.37 -2.68 -15.02
C HIS A 132 -23.61 -3.38 -15.57
N PRO A 133 -24.82 -2.83 -15.39
CA PRO A 133 -26.06 -3.52 -15.75
C PRO A 133 -26.26 -3.71 -17.26
N SER A 134 -25.52 -2.97 -18.08
CA SER A 134 -25.61 -3.01 -19.55
C SER A 134 -24.54 -3.86 -20.23
N GLU A 135 -23.57 -4.37 -19.48
CA GLU A 135 -22.44 -5.14 -20.01
C GLU A 135 -22.57 -6.62 -19.64
N PRO A 136 -22.30 -7.54 -20.59
CA PRO A 136 -22.28 -8.95 -20.28
C PRO A 136 -21.10 -9.28 -19.35
N PHE A 137 -21.34 -10.08 -18.33
CA PHE A 137 -20.30 -10.54 -17.42
C PHE A 137 -19.24 -11.36 -18.17
N ALA A 138 -17.99 -10.90 -18.20
CA ALA A 138 -16.90 -11.54 -18.95
C ALA A 138 -16.47 -12.89 -18.34
N GLY A 139 -16.78 -13.13 -17.06
CA GLY A 139 -16.43 -14.37 -16.36
C GLY A 139 -14.95 -14.62 -16.23
N GLN A 140 -14.15 -13.53 -16.11
CA GLN A 140 -12.71 -13.59 -16.08
C GLN A 140 -12.20 -13.60 -14.65
N VAL A 141 -11.21 -14.43 -14.34
CA VAL A 141 -10.56 -14.52 -13.03
C VAL A 141 -9.07 -14.79 -13.19
N ILE A 142 -8.27 -14.20 -12.33
CA ILE A 142 -6.82 -14.37 -12.33
C ILE A 142 -6.44 -15.30 -11.19
N VAL A 143 -5.69 -16.36 -11.48
CA VAL A 143 -5.16 -17.28 -10.49
C VAL A 143 -3.66 -17.07 -10.34
N GLN A 144 -3.23 -16.73 -9.14
CA GLN A 144 -1.82 -16.70 -8.73
C GLN A 144 -1.55 -17.92 -7.86
N ALA A 145 -0.68 -18.80 -8.26
CA ALA A 145 -0.32 -19.98 -7.47
C ALA A 145 1.19 -20.03 -7.29
N ASP A 146 1.64 -20.36 -6.07
CA ASP A 146 3.05 -20.64 -5.83
C ASP A 146 3.47 -21.87 -6.64
N ARG A 147 4.73 -21.89 -7.12
CA ARG A 147 5.29 -23.02 -7.92
C ARG A 147 5.28 -24.35 -7.21
N ASN A 148 5.29 -24.34 -5.87
CA ASN A 148 5.38 -25.54 -5.04
C ASN A 148 4.01 -26.11 -4.67
N ILE A 149 2.91 -25.47 -5.10
CA ILE A 149 1.56 -25.93 -4.79
C ILE A 149 1.21 -27.19 -5.59
N ASP A 150 0.61 -28.18 -4.91
CA ASP A 150 0.07 -29.35 -5.58
C ASP A 150 -0.98 -28.95 -6.61
N PHE A 151 -0.78 -29.38 -7.85
CA PHE A 151 -1.70 -29.08 -8.96
C PHE A 151 -3.14 -29.54 -8.69
N ARG A 152 -3.36 -30.48 -7.77
CA ARG A 152 -4.70 -30.88 -7.32
C ARG A 152 -5.45 -29.70 -6.68
N VAL A 153 -4.77 -28.87 -5.87
CA VAL A 153 -5.38 -27.70 -5.26
C VAL A 153 -5.75 -26.67 -6.34
N VAL A 154 -4.85 -26.44 -7.29
CA VAL A 154 -5.10 -25.54 -8.42
C VAL A 154 -6.31 -26.00 -9.23
N LYS A 155 -6.45 -27.30 -9.49
CA LYS A 155 -7.63 -27.87 -10.15
C LYS A 155 -8.93 -27.61 -9.38
N LYS A 156 -8.92 -27.76 -8.04
CA LYS A 156 -10.09 -27.47 -7.20
C LYS A 156 -10.48 -26.00 -7.27
N VAL A 157 -9.49 -25.09 -7.23
CA VAL A 157 -9.70 -23.65 -7.38
C VAL A 157 -10.34 -23.34 -8.74
N MET A 158 -9.79 -23.87 -9.84
CA MET A 158 -10.34 -23.69 -11.18
C MET A 158 -11.76 -24.24 -11.29
N PHE A 159 -12.01 -25.43 -10.73
CA PHE A 159 -13.34 -26.04 -10.74
C PHE A 159 -14.35 -25.23 -9.95
N SER A 160 -13.93 -24.65 -8.81
CA SER A 160 -14.76 -23.75 -8.00
C SER A 160 -15.04 -22.44 -8.71
N ALA A 161 -14.06 -21.86 -9.40
CA ALA A 161 -14.23 -20.66 -10.21
C ALA A 161 -15.21 -20.89 -11.37
N ALA A 162 -15.08 -22.01 -12.08
CA ALA A 162 -16.01 -22.38 -13.15
C ALA A 162 -17.44 -22.59 -12.61
N ALA A 163 -17.60 -23.20 -11.42
CA ALA A 163 -18.90 -23.39 -10.77
C ALA A 163 -19.55 -22.05 -10.39
N ALA A 164 -18.76 -21.01 -10.04
CA ALA A 164 -19.26 -19.65 -9.77
C ALA A 164 -19.56 -18.84 -11.06
N GLY A 165 -19.32 -19.42 -12.24
CA GLY A 165 -19.57 -18.78 -13.53
C GLY A 165 -18.38 -18.04 -14.13
N TYR A 166 -17.16 -18.24 -13.61
CA TYR A 166 -15.93 -17.71 -14.18
C TYR A 166 -15.32 -18.74 -15.13
N GLY A 167 -15.65 -18.60 -16.42
CA GLY A 167 -15.20 -19.52 -17.49
C GLY A 167 -13.81 -19.20 -18.04
N ASN A 168 -13.37 -17.96 -17.87
CA ASN A 168 -12.08 -17.47 -18.36
C ASN A 168 -11.06 -17.37 -17.22
N VAL A 169 -10.23 -18.40 -17.07
CA VAL A 169 -9.19 -18.45 -16.03
C VAL A 169 -7.84 -18.07 -16.63
N SER A 170 -7.25 -16.99 -16.14
CA SER A 170 -5.91 -16.56 -16.51
C SER A 170 -4.93 -16.83 -15.35
N PHE A 171 -3.71 -17.28 -15.67
CA PHE A 171 -2.67 -17.46 -14.66
C PHE A 171 -1.73 -16.27 -14.66
N ALA A 172 -1.49 -15.70 -13.48
CA ALA A 172 -0.42 -14.72 -13.31
C ALA A 172 0.91 -15.46 -13.17
N VAL A 173 1.86 -15.14 -14.03
CA VAL A 173 3.16 -15.79 -14.11
C VAL A 173 4.25 -14.74 -14.32
N ASN A 174 5.46 -14.98 -13.80
CA ASN A 174 6.60 -14.12 -14.08
C ASN A 174 7.14 -14.38 -15.48
N GLN A 175 7.38 -13.31 -16.24
CA GLN A 175 8.04 -13.42 -17.53
C GLN A 175 9.49 -13.83 -17.31
N ARG A 176 9.95 -14.87 -18.01
CA ARG A 176 11.35 -15.26 -18.03
C ARG A 176 12.10 -14.30 -18.95
N GLU A 177 13.04 -13.51 -18.41
CA GLU A 177 14.00 -12.77 -19.22
C GLU A 177 14.91 -13.79 -19.94
N GLN A 178 14.99 -13.67 -21.27
CA GLN A 178 15.88 -14.48 -22.11
C GLN A 178 17.27 -13.84 -22.14
#